data_deabb4168a993d5ae9f772c55db4bdc7
#
_entry.id   deabb4168a993d5ae9f772c55db4bdc7
#
_cell.length_a   1.000
_cell.length_b   1.000
_cell.length_c   1.000
_cell.angle_alpha   90.00
_cell.angle_beta   90.00
_cell.angle_gamma   90.00
#
_symmetry.space_group_name_H-M   'P 1'
#
loop_
_entity.id
_entity.type
_entity.pdbx_description
1 polymer ?
#
loop_
_entity_poly.entity_id
_entity_poly.type
_entity_poly.pdbx_seq_one_letter_code
_entity_poly.pdbx_strand_id
1 'polypeptide(L)'
;MNFVSLRVITDDVARLVAFYEQVTTVGARWATPEFAELVTPSCTLAVASTGTVALFGADSARPAANRTAIIEFRVADVDAEHRRLAAAGCVFVQEPTTMPWGNRSLLVRDPDGNLVNLFTPVTAEALQRQAR
;
A
#
# COMPACT_ATOMS: atom_id res chain seq x y z
N MET A 1 -6.62 -1.50 22.68
CA MET A 1 -6.41 -0.58 21.52
C MET A 1 -5.86 -1.38 20.36
N ASN A 2 -6.42 -1.22 19.15
CA ASN A 2 -6.00 -1.93 17.94
C ASN A 2 -5.73 -0.94 16.81
N PHE A 3 -4.62 -1.12 16.11
CA PHE A 3 -4.37 -0.41 14.85
C PHE A 3 -5.08 -1.16 13.73
N VAL A 4 -6.14 -0.56 13.16
CA VAL A 4 -7.04 -1.29 12.26
C VAL A 4 -7.00 -0.79 10.82
N SER A 5 -6.60 0.47 10.60
CA SER A 5 -6.59 1.02 9.25
C SER A 5 -5.63 2.19 9.11
N LEU A 6 -5.15 2.36 7.89
CA LEU A 6 -4.50 3.58 7.44
C LEU A 6 -5.41 4.21 6.38
N ARG A 7 -5.68 5.52 6.48
CA ARG A 7 -6.47 6.23 5.49
C ARG A 7 -5.55 7.16 4.69
N VAL A 8 -5.60 7.03 3.38
CA VAL A 8 -4.87 7.88 2.44
C VAL A 8 -5.86 8.82 1.76
N ILE A 9 -5.55 10.12 1.79
CA ILE A 9 -6.35 11.15 1.14
C ILE A 9 -5.83 11.37 -0.27
N THR A 10 -6.74 11.46 -1.24
CA THR A 10 -6.40 11.61 -2.65
C THR A 10 -7.38 12.56 -3.35
N ASP A 11 -6.92 13.20 -4.40
CA ASP A 11 -7.79 13.98 -5.29
C ASP A 11 -8.55 13.09 -6.28
N ASP A 12 -8.10 11.85 -6.48
CA ASP A 12 -8.70 10.91 -7.44
C ASP A 12 -8.78 9.51 -6.83
N VAL A 13 -9.89 9.21 -6.18
CA VAL A 13 -10.12 7.95 -5.48
C VAL A 13 -10.07 6.76 -6.45
N ALA A 14 -10.74 6.87 -7.58
CA ALA A 14 -10.80 5.77 -8.55
C ALA A 14 -9.40 5.39 -9.09
N ARG A 15 -8.56 6.38 -9.37
CA ARG A 15 -7.20 6.16 -9.85
C ARG A 15 -6.32 5.49 -8.80
N LEU A 16 -6.39 5.96 -7.57
CA LEU A 16 -5.58 5.40 -6.48
C LEU A 16 -6.05 3.98 -6.15
N VAL A 17 -7.34 3.74 -6.09
CA VAL A 17 -7.91 2.41 -5.87
C VAL A 17 -7.49 1.43 -6.97
N ALA A 18 -7.54 1.84 -8.23
CA ALA A 18 -7.14 0.98 -9.36
C ALA A 18 -5.67 0.53 -9.22
N PHE A 19 -4.79 1.44 -8.80
CA PHE A 19 -3.39 1.09 -8.53
C PHE A 19 -3.27 0.02 -7.45
N TYR A 20 -3.93 0.21 -6.31
CA TYR A 20 -3.83 -0.75 -5.21
C TYR A 20 -4.52 -2.08 -5.51
N GLU A 21 -5.61 -2.08 -6.27
CA GLU A 21 -6.21 -3.33 -6.75
C GLU A 21 -5.25 -4.11 -7.64
N GLN A 22 -4.52 -3.42 -8.51
CA GLN A 22 -3.52 -4.04 -9.38
C GLN A 22 -2.34 -4.59 -8.58
N VAL A 23 -1.81 -3.80 -7.64
CA VAL A 23 -0.63 -4.18 -6.86
C VAL A 23 -0.94 -5.31 -5.89
N THR A 24 -2.07 -5.24 -5.20
CA THR A 24 -2.42 -6.18 -4.12
C THR A 24 -3.26 -7.36 -4.58
N THR A 25 -3.91 -7.26 -5.74
CA THR A 25 -4.95 -8.19 -6.21
C THR A 25 -6.18 -8.29 -5.29
N VAL A 26 -6.31 -7.37 -4.34
CA VAL A 26 -7.48 -7.26 -3.46
C VAL A 26 -8.48 -6.31 -4.08
N GLY A 27 -9.72 -6.76 -4.25
CA GLY A 27 -10.81 -5.91 -4.75
C GLY A 27 -11.26 -4.92 -3.69
N ALA A 28 -11.45 -3.66 -4.07
CA ALA A 28 -11.92 -2.63 -3.15
C ALA A 28 -13.40 -2.76 -2.84
N ARG A 29 -13.76 -2.36 -1.63
CA ARG A 29 -15.15 -2.20 -1.19
C ARG A 29 -15.48 -0.72 -1.17
N TRP A 30 -16.42 -0.30 -2.00
CA TRP A 30 -16.83 1.09 -2.12
C TRP A 30 -18.03 1.36 -1.21
N ALA A 31 -17.84 2.26 -0.25
CA ALA A 31 -18.97 2.76 0.58
C ALA A 31 -19.70 3.87 -0.16
N THR A 32 -18.95 4.79 -0.80
CA THR A 32 -19.42 5.88 -1.64
C THR A 32 -18.40 6.10 -2.77
N PRO A 33 -18.68 6.91 -3.79
CA PRO A 33 -17.64 7.29 -4.76
C PRO A 33 -16.45 8.03 -4.15
N GLU A 34 -16.59 8.52 -2.92
CA GLU A 34 -15.58 9.29 -2.20
C GLU A 34 -14.78 8.46 -1.19
N PHE A 35 -15.12 7.18 -1.00
CA PHE A 35 -14.51 6.34 0.03
C PHE A 35 -14.53 4.87 -0.37
N ALA A 36 -13.36 4.25 -0.40
CA ALA A 36 -13.20 2.83 -0.67
C ALA A 36 -12.20 2.21 0.31
N GLU A 37 -12.31 0.91 0.51
CA GLU A 37 -11.45 0.16 1.42
C GLU A 37 -10.91 -1.09 0.75
N LEU A 38 -9.60 -1.31 0.90
CA LEU A 38 -8.96 -2.58 0.59
C LEU A 38 -8.73 -3.30 1.91
N VAL A 39 -9.56 -4.30 2.18
CA VAL A 39 -9.56 -5.02 3.45
C VAL A 39 -8.64 -6.24 3.34
N THR A 40 -7.65 -6.31 4.22
CA THR A 40 -6.78 -7.47 4.37
C THR A 40 -6.97 -8.10 5.76
N PRO A 41 -6.48 -9.32 6.00
CA PRO A 41 -6.67 -9.96 7.31
C PRO A 41 -6.07 -9.17 8.49
N SER A 42 -5.01 -8.40 8.27
CA SER A 42 -4.31 -7.72 9.37
C SER A 42 -4.59 -6.23 9.47
N CYS A 43 -4.96 -5.57 8.39
CA CYS A 43 -5.16 -4.12 8.36
C CYS A 43 -5.95 -3.72 7.12
N THR A 44 -6.65 -2.59 7.20
CA THR A 44 -7.39 -2.02 6.08
C THR A 44 -6.67 -0.79 5.54
N LEU A 45 -6.51 -0.73 4.22
CA LEU A 45 -6.11 0.49 3.55
C LEU A 45 -7.37 1.20 3.05
N ALA A 46 -7.68 2.34 3.66
CA ALA A 46 -8.80 3.18 3.25
C ALA A 46 -8.31 4.28 2.30
N VAL A 47 -9.06 4.51 1.24
CA VAL A 47 -8.78 5.55 0.25
C VAL A 47 -9.97 6.49 0.22
N ALA A 48 -9.73 7.77 0.53
CA ALA A 48 -10.79 8.76 0.66
C ALA A 48 -10.45 10.05 -0.07
N SER A 49 -11.48 10.73 -0.55
CA SER A 49 -11.30 11.99 -1.27
C SER A 49 -10.96 13.16 -0.34
N THR A 50 -10.40 14.20 -0.93
CA THR A 50 -10.18 15.47 -0.24
C THR A 50 -11.49 16.07 0.31
N GLY A 51 -12.63 15.78 -0.34
CA GLY A 51 -13.93 16.22 0.16
C GLY A 51 -14.30 15.65 1.53
N THR A 52 -13.75 14.49 1.93
CA THR A 52 -14.02 13.92 3.25
C THR A 52 -13.21 14.57 4.36
N VAL A 53 -12.12 15.27 4.05
CA VAL A 53 -11.23 15.91 5.04
C VAL A 53 -11.95 16.99 5.84
N ALA A 54 -12.83 17.75 5.21
CA ALA A 54 -13.58 18.82 5.87
C ALA A 54 -14.43 18.30 7.03
N LEU A 55 -14.80 17.00 7.02
CA LEU A 55 -15.57 16.38 8.11
C LEU A 55 -14.73 16.22 9.39
N PHE A 56 -13.39 16.16 9.26
CA PHE A 56 -12.48 16.09 10.41
C PHE A 56 -11.96 17.47 10.81
N GLY A 57 -11.81 18.36 9.86
CA GLY A 57 -11.24 19.68 10.03
C GLY A 57 -10.53 20.11 8.75
N ALA A 58 -10.78 21.32 8.28
CA ALA A 58 -10.15 21.83 7.08
C ALA A 58 -8.62 21.74 7.17
N ASP A 59 -7.98 21.30 6.11
CA ASP A 59 -6.53 21.14 6.00
C ASP A 59 -5.87 20.17 7.00
N SER A 60 -6.66 19.34 7.68
CA SER A 60 -6.10 18.33 8.61
C SER A 60 -5.33 17.23 7.88
N ALA A 61 -5.60 17.02 6.60
CA ALA A 61 -4.85 16.12 5.73
C ALA A 61 -4.83 16.66 4.31
N ARG A 62 -3.80 16.31 3.54
CA ARG A 62 -3.64 16.76 2.15
C ARG A 62 -3.26 15.58 1.26
N PRO A 63 -3.74 15.56 -0.01
CA PRO A 63 -3.33 14.54 -0.96
C PRO A 63 -1.87 14.75 -1.39
N ALA A 64 -1.21 13.67 -1.83
CA ALA A 64 0.11 13.68 -2.43
C ALA A 64 1.21 14.36 -1.59
N ALA A 65 1.06 14.40 -0.27
CA ALA A 65 1.96 15.11 0.64
C ALA A 65 2.78 14.17 1.54
N ASN A 66 2.53 12.87 1.49
CA ASN A 66 3.25 11.92 2.34
C ASN A 66 4.68 11.71 1.87
N ARG A 67 5.64 11.87 2.78
CA ARG A 67 7.08 11.64 2.55
C ARG A 67 7.73 10.82 3.66
N THR A 68 6.96 10.39 4.67
CA THR A 68 7.48 9.71 5.87
C THR A 68 6.97 8.28 6.00
N ALA A 69 5.70 8.03 5.70
CA ALA A 69 5.10 6.71 5.85
C ALA A 69 5.34 5.87 4.59
N ILE A 70 5.64 4.60 4.81
CA ILE A 70 5.75 3.59 3.76
C ILE A 70 4.63 2.59 3.98
N ILE A 71 3.84 2.32 2.94
CA ILE A 71 2.75 1.35 3.00
C ILE A 71 3.33 -0.01 2.64
N GLU A 72 3.24 -0.98 3.56
CA GLU A 72 3.93 -2.25 3.41
C GLU A 72 2.96 -3.42 3.34
N PHE A 73 3.13 -4.27 2.34
CA PHE A 73 2.37 -5.50 2.15
C PHE A 73 3.31 -6.70 2.16
N ARG A 74 3.03 -7.68 3.03
CA ARG A 74 3.71 -8.95 2.98
C ARG A 74 3.08 -9.82 1.90
N VAL A 75 3.91 -10.36 1.02
CA VAL A 75 3.51 -11.26 -0.06
C VAL A 75 4.24 -12.59 0.06
N ALA A 76 3.67 -13.62 -0.53
CA ALA A 76 4.24 -14.97 -0.45
C ALA A 76 5.56 -15.10 -1.23
N ASP A 77 5.67 -14.44 -2.39
CA ASP A 77 6.84 -14.49 -3.26
C ASP A 77 7.02 -13.16 -3.99
N VAL A 78 7.90 -12.31 -3.47
CA VAL A 78 8.11 -10.97 -4.04
C VAL A 78 8.70 -11.02 -5.45
N ASP A 79 9.48 -12.03 -5.79
CA ASP A 79 10.02 -12.16 -7.15
C ASP A 79 8.91 -12.48 -8.16
N ALA A 80 7.92 -13.29 -7.77
CA ALA A 80 6.74 -13.55 -8.60
C ALA A 80 5.92 -12.27 -8.79
N GLU A 81 5.74 -11.49 -7.72
CA GLU A 81 5.06 -10.19 -7.80
C GLU A 81 5.82 -9.22 -8.71
N HIS A 82 7.13 -9.20 -8.65
CA HIS A 82 7.96 -8.39 -9.54
C HIS A 82 7.71 -8.74 -11.01
N ARG A 83 7.72 -10.04 -11.34
CA ARG A 83 7.46 -10.48 -12.72
C ARG A 83 6.07 -10.07 -13.19
N ARG A 84 5.07 -10.24 -12.34
CA ARG A 84 3.69 -9.88 -12.65
C ARG A 84 3.53 -8.38 -12.89
N LEU A 85 4.07 -7.56 -12.00
CA LEU A 85 3.96 -6.09 -12.08
C LEU A 85 4.81 -5.53 -13.22
N ALA A 86 5.99 -6.09 -13.48
CA ALA A 86 6.81 -5.69 -14.61
C ALA A 86 6.11 -5.95 -15.95
N ALA A 87 5.44 -7.11 -16.08
CA ALA A 87 4.66 -7.44 -17.26
C ALA A 87 3.48 -6.47 -17.45
N ALA A 88 2.94 -5.91 -16.38
CA ALA A 88 1.87 -4.91 -16.42
C ALA A 88 2.38 -3.48 -16.65
N GLY A 89 3.69 -3.29 -16.83
CA GLY A 89 4.29 -1.97 -17.10
C GLY A 89 4.58 -1.14 -15.87
N CYS A 90 4.58 -1.74 -14.68
CA CYS A 90 4.87 -1.03 -13.44
C CYS A 90 6.33 -0.56 -13.42
N VAL A 91 6.57 0.66 -12.93
CA VAL A 91 7.90 1.22 -12.75
C VAL A 91 8.34 1.03 -11.31
N PHE A 92 9.54 0.49 -11.11
CA PHE A 92 10.06 0.18 -9.78
C PHE A 92 11.02 1.26 -9.29
N VAL A 93 10.86 1.67 -8.03
CA VAL A 93 11.85 2.48 -7.31
C VAL A 93 13.03 1.59 -6.92
N GLN A 94 12.75 0.35 -6.52
CA GLN A 94 13.75 -0.66 -6.22
C GLN A 94 13.22 -2.02 -6.68
N GLU A 95 14.01 -2.74 -7.46
CA GLU A 95 13.73 -4.13 -7.81
C GLU A 95 13.97 -5.05 -6.61
N PRO A 96 13.47 -6.31 -6.61
CA PRO A 96 13.61 -7.19 -5.47
C PRO A 96 15.05 -7.29 -4.97
N THR A 97 15.25 -6.93 -3.72
CA THR A 97 16.56 -6.91 -3.06
C THR A 97 16.38 -7.44 -1.64
N THR A 98 17.28 -8.31 -1.21
CA THR A 98 17.27 -8.81 0.15
C THR A 98 17.92 -7.78 1.08
N MET A 99 17.13 -7.30 2.05
CA MET A 99 17.57 -6.31 3.00
C MET A 99 18.38 -6.93 4.15
N PRO A 100 19.24 -6.16 4.82
CA PRO A 100 20.04 -6.68 5.96
C PRO A 100 19.20 -7.29 7.07
N TRP A 101 17.96 -6.87 7.23
CA TRP A 101 17.03 -7.42 8.25
C TRP A 101 16.26 -8.66 7.80
N GLY A 102 16.57 -9.19 6.61
CA GLY A 102 16.08 -10.48 6.14
C GLY A 102 14.78 -10.48 5.35
N ASN A 103 14.24 -9.33 5.04
CA ASN A 103 13.13 -9.21 4.09
C ASN A 103 13.67 -9.00 2.69
N ARG A 104 13.09 -9.70 1.71
CA ARG A 104 13.32 -9.41 0.30
C ARG A 104 12.21 -8.47 -0.17
N SER A 105 12.59 -7.28 -0.60
CA SER A 105 11.67 -6.16 -0.82
C SER A 105 11.77 -5.60 -2.22
N LEU A 106 10.64 -5.13 -2.74
CA LEU A 106 10.58 -4.26 -3.90
C LEU A 106 9.82 -2.98 -3.54
N LEU A 107 10.16 -1.88 -4.19
CA LEU A 107 9.51 -0.60 -3.94
C LEU A 107 8.90 -0.05 -5.22
N VAL A 108 7.67 0.43 -5.09
CA VAL A 108 6.96 1.18 -6.14
C VAL A 108 6.37 2.45 -5.53
N ARG A 109 5.97 3.40 -6.38
CA ARG A 109 5.19 4.56 -5.93
C ARG A 109 3.78 4.44 -6.48
N ASP A 110 2.82 4.80 -5.63
CA ASP A 110 1.45 4.94 -6.09
C ASP A 110 1.28 6.25 -6.90
N PRO A 111 0.13 6.49 -7.53
CA PRO A 111 -0.09 7.70 -8.34
C PRO A 111 0.09 9.01 -7.59
N ASP A 112 -0.06 9.02 -6.28
CA ASP A 112 0.12 10.21 -5.44
C ASP A 112 1.53 10.32 -4.84
N GLY A 113 2.44 9.42 -5.23
CA GLY A 113 3.82 9.43 -4.79
C GLY A 113 4.08 8.73 -3.45
N ASN A 114 3.09 8.07 -2.87
CA ASN A 114 3.29 7.25 -1.67
C ASN A 114 4.20 6.07 -1.98
N LEU A 115 5.18 5.84 -1.13
CA LEU A 115 6.07 4.69 -1.28
C LEU A 115 5.38 3.43 -0.78
N VAL A 116 5.42 2.40 -1.61
CA VAL A 116 4.80 1.10 -1.33
C VAL A 116 5.87 0.02 -1.38
N ASN A 117 5.94 -0.78 -0.33
CA ASN A 117 6.86 -1.89 -0.20
C ASN A 117 6.09 -3.21 -0.26
N LEU A 118 6.47 -4.07 -1.21
CA LEU A 118 6.06 -5.47 -1.19
C LEU A 118 7.26 -6.29 -0.72
N PHE A 119 7.04 -7.16 0.26
CA PHE A 119 8.16 -7.92 0.80
C PHE A 119 7.79 -9.35 1.17
N THR A 120 8.80 -10.22 1.11
CA THR A 120 8.74 -11.59 1.58
C THR A 120 9.85 -11.79 2.60
N PRO A 121 9.57 -12.25 3.83
CA PRO A 121 10.63 -12.61 4.77
C PRO A 121 11.36 -13.86 4.27
N VAL A 122 12.70 -13.80 4.16
CA VAL A 122 13.50 -14.90 3.57
C VAL A 122 14.55 -15.46 4.53
N THR A 123 14.75 -14.84 5.70
CA THR A 123 15.62 -15.40 6.75
C THR A 123 14.78 -15.97 7.89
N ALA A 124 15.37 -16.87 8.68
CA ALA A 124 14.68 -17.42 9.84
C ALA A 124 14.24 -16.35 10.84
N GLU A 125 15.07 -15.35 11.07
CA GLU A 125 14.77 -14.23 11.97
C GLU A 125 13.63 -13.36 11.42
N ALA A 126 13.65 -13.06 10.14
CA ALA A 126 12.58 -12.28 9.50
C ALA A 126 11.25 -13.05 9.53
N LEU A 127 11.27 -14.34 9.24
CA LEU A 127 10.08 -15.20 9.33
C LEU A 127 9.50 -15.18 10.74
N GLN A 128 10.34 -15.27 11.77
CA GLN A 128 9.92 -15.25 13.16
C GLN A 128 9.25 -13.92 13.53
N ARG A 129 9.82 -12.79 13.10
CA ARG A 129 9.22 -11.46 13.32
C ARG A 129 7.84 -11.33 12.71
N GLN A 130 7.60 -11.97 11.57
CA GLN A 130 6.34 -11.89 10.84
C GLN A 130 5.32 -12.97 11.24
N ALA A 131 5.66 -13.87 12.14
CA ALA A 131 4.80 -15.00 12.55
C ALA A 131 3.75 -14.63 13.62
N ARG A 132 3.67 -13.38 14.04
CA ARG A 132 2.73 -12.90 15.06
C ARG A 132 1.33 -12.63 14.52
#